data_deeea90ec23f2a2a3c8fcce8301a376e
#
_entry.id   deeea90ec23f2a2a3c8fcce8301a376e
#
_cell.length_a   1.000
_cell.length_b   1.000
_cell.length_c   1.000
_cell.angle_alpha   90.00
_cell.angle_beta   90.00
_cell.angle_gamma   90.00
#
_symmetry.space_group_name_H-M   'P 1'
#
loop_
_entity.id
_entity.type
_entity.pdbx_description
1 polymer ?
#
loop_
_entity_poly.entity_id
_entity_poly.type
_entity_poly.pdbx_seq_one_letter_code
_entity_poly.pdbx_strand_id
1 'polypeptide(L)'
;ENVAGTASASIYPTSSVHKAFLFDIEMFTHVDLTTSASFTTGETLTGATSGATGVVMSDTATKSEAIAITVASPSVATLASHGFVDGQQITLSDGTYDVDSTTNSGDRVCVVRNTTTNTFELFDSDGTTALNVTAQSGNPTAKHTTVVLSNVQGSFSAGETVTGDSSNA
;
A
#
# COMPACT_ATOMS: atom_id res chain seq x y z
N GLU A 1 -12.81 -24.64 -1.59
CA GLU A 1 -13.89 -25.34 -0.87
C GLU A 1 -13.35 -25.86 0.47
N ASN A 2 -13.92 -25.42 1.58
CA ASN A 2 -13.49 -25.89 2.88
C ASN A 2 -14.08 -27.27 3.12
N VAL A 3 -13.32 -28.29 2.92
CA VAL A 3 -13.72 -29.68 3.13
C VAL A 3 -13.63 -30.12 4.59
N ALA A 4 -13.03 -29.31 5.45
CA ALA A 4 -12.74 -29.68 6.83
C ALA A 4 -13.99 -29.95 7.66
N GLY A 5 -15.06 -29.16 7.48
CA GLY A 5 -16.32 -29.35 8.22
C GLY A 5 -17.15 -30.56 7.81
N THR A 6 -16.89 -31.10 6.63
CA THR A 6 -17.66 -32.23 6.08
C THR A 6 -16.82 -33.50 5.90
N ALA A 7 -15.54 -33.39 6.13
CA ALA A 7 -14.58 -34.41 5.77
C ALA A 7 -14.58 -35.63 6.68
N SER A 8 -15.21 -35.58 7.81
CA SER A 8 -14.91 -36.52 8.88
C SER A 8 -15.37 -37.97 8.63
N ALA A 9 -16.34 -38.21 7.81
CA ALA A 9 -16.87 -39.57 7.73
C ALA A 9 -17.19 -40.10 6.35
N SER A 10 -17.36 -39.28 5.35
CA SER A 10 -17.94 -39.71 4.08
C SER A 10 -17.00 -39.65 2.89
N ILE A 11 -15.85 -39.02 3.04
CA ILE A 11 -14.89 -38.82 1.93
C ILE A 11 -13.97 -40.01 1.74
N TYR A 12 -13.84 -40.89 2.73
CA TYR A 12 -12.91 -42.01 2.68
C TYR A 12 -13.63 -43.34 2.75
N PRO A 13 -13.79 -44.03 1.62
CA PRO A 13 -14.22 -45.41 1.64
C PRO A 13 -13.14 -46.30 2.31
N THR A 14 -13.59 -47.20 3.17
CA THR A 14 -12.75 -48.03 4.02
C THR A 14 -11.81 -48.98 3.26
N SER A 15 -11.96 -49.08 1.97
CA SER A 15 -11.20 -50.04 1.12
C SER A 15 -10.16 -49.41 0.22
N SER A 16 -9.98 -48.07 0.27
CA SER A 16 -9.10 -47.41 -0.68
C SER A 16 -8.13 -46.46 0.05
N VAL A 17 -6.88 -46.47 -0.39
CA VAL A 17 -5.87 -45.50 0.11
C VAL A 17 -6.08 -44.17 -0.59
N HIS A 18 -6.84 -43.32 0.02
CA HIS A 18 -7.01 -41.94 -0.45
C HIS A 18 -6.18 -40.98 0.41
N LYS A 19 -5.54 -40.02 -0.26
CA LYS A 19 -4.86 -38.89 0.40
C LYS A 19 -5.73 -37.66 0.27
N ALA A 20 -6.14 -37.10 1.39
CA ALA A 20 -6.73 -35.78 1.41
C ALA A 20 -5.65 -34.76 1.71
N PHE A 21 -5.64 -33.71 0.93
CA PHE A 21 -4.80 -32.52 1.19
C PHE A 21 -5.74 -31.43 1.67
N LEU A 22 -5.55 -31.01 2.89
CA LEU A 22 -6.20 -29.80 3.43
C LEU A 22 -5.32 -28.62 3.08
N PHE A 23 -5.87 -27.70 2.30
CA PHE A 23 -5.21 -26.42 2.03
C PHE A 23 -5.90 -25.37 2.89
N ASP A 24 -5.15 -24.77 3.77
CA ASP A 24 -5.55 -23.55 4.43
C ASP A 24 -5.05 -22.38 3.56
N ILE A 25 -5.97 -21.69 2.92
CA ILE A 25 -5.64 -20.53 2.08
C ILE A 25 -5.90 -19.30 2.93
N GLU A 26 -4.85 -18.72 3.45
CA GLU A 26 -4.92 -17.45 4.12
C GLU A 26 -4.81 -16.32 3.08
N MET A 27 -5.81 -15.46 3.04
CA MET A 27 -5.83 -14.32 2.15
C MET A 27 -5.28 -13.10 2.87
N PHE A 28 -4.25 -12.49 2.30
CA PHE A 28 -3.64 -11.28 2.81
C PHE A 28 -4.05 -10.09 1.95
N THR A 29 -4.33 -8.96 2.60
CA THR A 29 -4.59 -7.69 1.95
C THR A 29 -3.51 -6.70 2.34
N HIS A 30 -2.94 -6.01 1.36
CA HIS A 30 -2.02 -4.91 1.59
C HIS A 30 -2.81 -3.61 1.62
N VAL A 31 -2.59 -2.81 2.65
CA VAL A 31 -3.13 -1.46 2.77
C VAL A 31 -1.97 -0.47 2.77
N ASP A 32 -1.99 0.46 1.82
CA ASP A 32 -1.00 1.52 1.71
C ASP A 32 -1.44 2.71 2.55
N LEU A 33 -0.54 3.19 3.38
CA LEU A 33 -0.77 4.31 4.28
C LEU A 33 -0.10 5.57 3.73
N THR A 34 -0.77 6.70 3.80
CA THR A 34 -0.23 8.01 3.41
C THR A 34 0.60 8.67 4.49
N THR A 35 0.54 8.15 5.71
CA THR A 35 1.26 8.67 6.87
C THR A 35 2.15 7.59 7.46
N SER A 36 3.12 7.99 8.28
CA SER A 36 4.04 7.09 8.97
C SER A 36 3.46 6.49 10.26
N ALA A 37 2.17 6.18 10.29
CA ALA A 37 1.57 5.47 11.42
C ALA A 37 2.22 4.09 11.58
N SER A 38 2.39 3.67 12.81
CA SER A 38 2.94 2.35 13.14
C SER A 38 1.87 1.50 13.77
N PHE A 39 1.59 0.36 13.18
CA PHE A 39 0.69 -0.65 13.70
C PHE A 39 1.49 -1.91 14.06
N THR A 40 1.07 -2.62 15.09
CA THR A 40 1.75 -3.81 15.58
C THR A 40 1.05 -5.09 15.17
N THR A 41 1.81 -6.16 15.04
CA THR A 41 1.27 -7.48 14.70
C THR A 41 0.21 -7.94 15.72
N GLY A 42 -0.92 -8.41 15.21
CA GLY A 42 -2.07 -8.86 16.00
C GLY A 42 -3.10 -7.77 16.31
N GLU A 43 -2.80 -6.52 16.00
CA GLU A 43 -3.74 -5.40 16.18
C GLU A 43 -4.86 -5.45 15.12
N THR A 44 -6.06 -5.05 15.51
CA THR A 44 -7.17 -4.92 14.56
C THR A 44 -7.26 -3.50 14.04
N LEU A 45 -7.18 -3.34 12.73
CA LEU A 45 -7.43 -2.06 12.05
C LEU A 45 -8.90 -1.94 11.67
N THR A 46 -9.42 -0.72 11.81
CA THR A 46 -10.78 -0.37 11.42
C THR A 46 -10.79 0.87 10.54
N GLY A 47 -11.43 0.77 9.38
CA GLY A 47 -11.67 1.91 8.48
C GLY A 47 -12.81 2.79 9.01
N ALA A 48 -12.54 4.08 9.18
CA ALA A 48 -13.47 5.02 9.80
C ALA A 48 -14.76 5.26 8.99
N THR A 49 -14.68 5.12 7.69
CA THR A 49 -15.82 5.36 6.77
C THR A 49 -16.44 4.05 6.30
N SER A 50 -15.65 3.08 5.94
CA SER A 50 -16.11 1.79 5.42
C SER A 50 -16.61 0.85 6.52
N GLY A 51 -16.09 1.00 7.74
CA GLY A 51 -16.25 0.02 8.81
C GLY A 51 -15.52 -1.31 8.53
N ALA A 52 -14.70 -1.37 7.49
CA ALA A 52 -13.89 -2.55 7.20
C ALA A 52 -12.90 -2.80 8.34
N THR A 53 -12.63 -4.06 8.61
CA THR A 53 -11.65 -4.47 9.63
C THR A 53 -10.65 -5.47 9.09
N GLY A 54 -9.48 -5.54 9.71
CA GLY A 54 -8.46 -6.54 9.37
C GLY A 54 -7.42 -6.63 10.48
N VAL A 55 -6.80 -7.79 10.63
CA VAL A 55 -5.78 -8.04 11.66
C VAL A 55 -4.40 -7.86 11.06
N VAL A 56 -3.56 -7.06 11.70
CA VAL A 56 -2.18 -6.82 11.28
C VAL A 56 -1.36 -8.10 11.39
N MET A 57 -0.81 -8.55 10.27
CA MET A 57 0.00 -9.77 10.19
C MET A 57 1.49 -9.52 10.35
N SER A 58 1.93 -8.35 9.97
CA SER A 58 3.31 -7.92 10.16
C SER A 58 3.33 -6.45 10.54
N ASP A 59 4.32 -6.07 11.31
CA ASP A 59 4.52 -4.66 11.66
C ASP A 59 4.55 -3.79 10.40
N THR A 60 4.05 -2.59 10.54
CA THR A 60 4.03 -1.61 9.45
C THR A 60 5.44 -1.40 8.89
N ALA A 61 5.58 -1.58 7.60
CA ALA A 61 6.85 -1.39 6.90
C ALA A 61 6.84 -0.07 6.12
N THR A 62 7.74 0.84 6.47
CA THR A 62 7.98 2.06 5.69
C THR A 62 9.23 1.88 4.84
N LYS A 63 9.06 1.99 3.53
CA LYS A 63 10.17 2.14 2.59
C LYS A 63 10.45 3.62 2.36
N SER A 64 11.71 3.97 2.25
CA SER A 64 12.16 5.34 2.02
C SER A 64 13.34 5.28 1.04
N GLU A 65 13.13 5.69 -0.20
CA GLU A 65 14.12 5.54 -1.27
C GLU A 65 14.27 6.85 -2.04
N ALA A 66 15.52 7.27 -2.28
CA ALA A 66 15.79 8.45 -3.10
C ALA A 66 15.39 8.20 -4.54
N ILE A 67 14.66 9.12 -5.14
CA ILE A 67 14.20 9.05 -6.52
C ILE A 67 14.70 10.23 -7.32
N ALA A 68 14.98 10.02 -8.59
CA ALA A 68 15.19 11.12 -9.53
C ALA A 68 13.84 11.50 -10.15
N ILE A 69 13.52 12.79 -10.18
CA ILE A 69 12.32 13.30 -10.85
C ILE A 69 12.69 14.24 -11.99
N THR A 70 11.83 14.34 -12.98
CA THR A 70 12.03 15.25 -14.14
C THR A 70 11.33 16.58 -13.90
N VAL A 71 11.90 17.64 -14.48
CA VAL A 71 11.23 18.94 -14.63
C VAL A 71 10.28 18.83 -15.82
N ALA A 72 9.03 18.46 -15.54
CA ALA A 72 8.00 18.17 -16.55
C ALA A 72 6.60 18.14 -15.89
N SER A 73 5.57 18.04 -16.75
CA SER A 73 4.17 17.82 -16.35
C SER A 73 3.51 16.75 -17.24
N PRO A 74 3.17 15.54 -16.75
CA PRO A 74 3.53 15.05 -15.41
C PRO A 74 5.04 14.90 -15.23
N SER A 75 5.50 15.05 -13.99
CA SER A 75 6.88 14.71 -13.65
C SER A 75 7.04 13.19 -13.65
N VAL A 76 8.13 12.71 -14.24
CA VAL A 76 8.47 11.28 -14.25
C VAL A 76 9.53 11.01 -13.19
N ALA A 77 9.23 10.07 -12.31
CA ALA A 77 10.16 9.57 -11.31
C ALA A 77 10.89 8.32 -11.82
N THR A 78 12.15 8.19 -11.44
CA THR A 78 12.96 7.00 -11.73
C THR A 78 13.44 6.36 -10.44
N LEU A 79 13.13 5.09 -10.29
CA LEU A 79 13.55 4.24 -9.18
C LEU A 79 13.57 2.78 -9.66
N ALA A 80 14.73 2.15 -9.65
CA ALA A 80 14.88 0.79 -10.15
C ALA A 80 14.08 -0.21 -9.33
N SER A 81 13.29 -1.05 -10.01
CA SER A 81 12.49 -2.14 -9.40
C SER A 81 11.62 -1.67 -8.23
N HIS A 82 10.99 -0.51 -8.36
CA HIS A 82 10.26 0.14 -7.27
C HIS A 82 9.06 -0.65 -6.74
N GLY A 83 8.42 -1.46 -7.58
CA GLY A 83 7.27 -2.27 -7.20
C GLY A 83 5.97 -1.51 -6.96
N PHE A 84 5.93 -0.19 -7.19
CA PHE A 84 4.70 0.59 -7.10
C PHE A 84 3.72 0.20 -8.20
N VAL A 85 2.44 0.37 -7.91
CA VAL A 85 1.34 0.12 -8.85
C VAL A 85 0.54 1.39 -9.10
N ASP A 86 -0.13 1.45 -10.24
CA ASP A 86 -0.97 2.59 -10.59
C ASP A 86 -2.07 2.83 -9.55
N GLY A 87 -2.18 4.08 -9.11
CA GLY A 87 -3.12 4.48 -8.08
C GLY A 87 -2.59 4.46 -6.66
N GLN A 88 -1.40 3.90 -6.45
CA GLN A 88 -0.76 3.88 -5.14
C GLN A 88 -0.36 5.29 -4.70
N GLN A 89 -0.56 5.59 -3.41
CA GLN A 89 -0.10 6.84 -2.82
C GLN A 89 1.30 6.68 -2.24
N ILE A 90 2.12 7.68 -2.46
CA ILE A 90 3.46 7.83 -1.87
C ILE A 90 3.61 9.23 -1.30
N THR A 91 4.52 9.40 -0.36
CA THR A 91 4.90 10.72 0.14
C THR A 91 6.28 11.07 -0.39
N LEU A 92 6.38 12.19 -1.09
CA LEU A 92 7.67 12.79 -1.44
C LEU A 92 8.12 13.64 -0.26
N SER A 93 9.28 13.34 0.29
CA SER A 93 9.93 14.11 1.35
C SER A 93 11.33 14.50 0.93
N ASP A 94 11.94 15.40 1.68
CA ASP A 94 13.29 15.88 1.37
C ASP A 94 13.37 16.48 -0.05
N GLY A 95 14.55 16.74 -0.54
CA GLY A 95 14.74 17.33 -1.86
C GLY A 95 14.27 18.80 -1.94
N THR A 96 14.69 19.45 -2.99
CA THR A 96 14.24 20.82 -3.31
C THR A 96 13.73 20.83 -4.74
N TYR A 97 12.46 21.05 -4.89
CA TYR A 97 11.80 21.12 -6.20
C TYR A 97 10.62 22.10 -6.14
N ASP A 98 10.33 22.73 -7.26
CA ASP A 98 9.21 23.66 -7.39
C ASP A 98 8.06 22.95 -8.10
N VAL A 99 6.85 23.09 -7.57
CA VAL A 99 5.61 22.69 -8.23
C VAL A 99 4.84 23.92 -8.60
N ASP A 100 4.45 24.05 -9.87
CA ASP A 100 3.77 25.24 -10.40
C ASP A 100 4.49 26.54 -10.05
N SER A 101 5.82 26.53 -10.14
CA SER A 101 6.71 27.66 -9.78
C SER A 101 6.68 28.05 -8.29
N THR A 102 6.18 27.16 -7.43
CA THR A 102 6.21 27.35 -5.99
C THR A 102 7.13 26.33 -5.35
N THR A 103 8.10 26.78 -4.55
CA THR A 103 9.04 25.87 -3.88
C THR A 103 8.29 24.97 -2.90
N ASN A 104 8.43 23.68 -3.10
CA ASN A 104 7.92 22.69 -2.17
C ASN A 104 8.91 22.56 -1.00
N SER A 105 8.43 22.83 0.21
CA SER A 105 9.25 22.87 1.42
C SER A 105 8.80 21.87 2.48
N GLY A 106 8.20 20.79 2.10
CA GLY A 106 7.71 19.77 3.04
C GLY A 106 7.29 18.49 2.34
N ASP A 107 6.74 17.59 3.11
CA ASP A 107 6.20 16.34 2.61
C ASP A 107 5.01 16.61 1.68
N ARG A 108 4.97 15.90 0.55
CA ARG A 108 3.88 15.99 -0.43
C ARG A 108 3.35 14.61 -0.75
N VAL A 109 2.07 14.43 -0.56
CA VAL A 109 1.39 13.21 -0.99
C VAL A 109 1.16 13.25 -2.49
N CYS A 110 1.58 12.19 -3.18
CA CYS A 110 1.42 12.01 -4.62
C CYS A 110 0.78 10.67 -4.92
N VAL A 111 0.13 10.57 -6.06
CA VAL A 111 -0.38 9.32 -6.62
C VAL A 111 0.51 8.91 -7.78
N VAL A 112 0.87 7.64 -7.81
CA VAL A 112 1.69 7.03 -8.86
C VAL A 112 0.79 6.60 -10.02
N ARG A 113 1.23 6.88 -11.24
CA ARG A 113 0.55 6.50 -12.49
C ARG A 113 1.55 6.05 -13.56
N ASN A 114 1.05 5.37 -14.57
CA ASN A 114 1.82 4.92 -15.74
C ASN A 114 3.12 4.21 -15.34
N THR A 115 3.01 3.28 -14.41
CA THR A 115 4.12 2.54 -13.84
C THR A 115 4.78 1.61 -14.85
N THR A 116 6.10 1.60 -14.84
CA THR A 116 6.94 0.58 -15.49
C THR A 116 7.78 -0.11 -14.42
N THR A 117 8.73 -0.96 -14.80
CA THR A 117 9.65 -1.58 -13.84
C THR A 117 10.50 -0.56 -13.08
N ASN A 118 10.86 0.55 -13.72
CA ASN A 118 11.86 1.49 -13.19
C ASN A 118 11.40 2.95 -13.18
N THR A 119 10.22 3.27 -13.73
CA THR A 119 9.70 4.63 -13.81
C THR A 119 8.22 4.68 -13.51
N PHE A 120 7.78 5.84 -13.04
CA PHE A 120 6.37 6.15 -12.83
C PHE A 120 6.14 7.65 -12.97
N GLU A 121 4.93 8.03 -13.31
CA GLU A 121 4.50 9.42 -13.34
C GLU A 121 3.91 9.84 -11.99
N LEU A 122 4.10 11.10 -11.65
CA LEU A 122 3.61 11.69 -10.41
C LEU A 122 2.38 12.54 -10.68
N PHE A 123 1.36 12.32 -9.88
CA PHE A 123 0.13 13.09 -9.85
C PHE A 123 -0.12 13.63 -8.43
N ASP A 124 -0.89 14.68 -8.30
CA ASP A 124 -1.31 15.20 -7.01
C ASP A 124 -2.16 14.16 -6.25
N SER A 125 -2.41 14.43 -4.98
CA SER A 125 -3.18 13.53 -4.10
C SER A 125 -4.58 13.19 -4.60
N ASP A 126 -5.13 13.96 -5.53
CA ASP A 126 -6.40 13.69 -6.20
C ASP A 126 -6.28 12.56 -7.26
N GLY A 127 -5.07 12.16 -7.62
CA GLY A 127 -4.76 11.14 -8.61
C GLY A 127 -5.12 11.49 -10.05
N THR A 128 -5.50 12.72 -10.33
CA THR A 128 -5.95 13.18 -11.65
C THR A 128 -5.16 14.39 -12.16
N THR A 129 -4.73 15.26 -11.28
CA THR A 129 -3.93 16.43 -11.62
C THR A 129 -2.46 16.03 -11.73
N ALA A 130 -1.87 16.21 -12.91
CA ALA A 130 -0.46 15.92 -13.13
C ALA A 130 0.44 16.81 -12.25
N LEU A 131 1.42 16.24 -11.56
CA LEU A 131 2.40 17.00 -10.80
C LEU A 131 3.32 17.75 -11.78
N ASN A 132 3.19 19.06 -11.82
CA ASN A 132 3.99 19.92 -12.69
C ASN A 132 5.24 20.42 -11.95
N VAL A 133 6.35 19.69 -12.12
CA VAL A 133 7.63 20.13 -11.56
C VAL A 133 8.29 21.13 -12.52
N THR A 134 8.52 22.34 -12.03
CA THR A 134 9.05 23.47 -12.81
C THR A 134 10.53 23.76 -12.57
N ALA A 135 11.05 23.33 -11.42
CA ALA A 135 12.49 23.39 -11.13
C ALA A 135 12.86 22.29 -10.12
N GLN A 136 14.12 21.89 -10.11
CA GLN A 136 14.66 20.90 -9.16
C GLN A 136 16.13 21.19 -8.89
N SER A 137 16.52 21.13 -7.61
CA SER A 137 17.93 21.22 -7.18
C SER A 137 18.37 20.11 -6.24
N GLY A 138 17.49 19.19 -5.89
CA GLY A 138 17.80 18.00 -5.10
C GLY A 138 16.77 16.90 -5.32
N ASN A 139 17.21 15.65 -5.23
CA ASN A 139 16.33 14.51 -5.38
C ASN A 139 15.44 14.33 -4.14
N PRO A 140 14.12 14.20 -4.29
CA PRO A 140 13.26 13.82 -3.18
C PRO A 140 13.42 12.33 -2.82
N THR A 141 12.91 12.01 -1.64
CA THR A 141 12.76 10.64 -1.17
C THR A 141 11.31 10.22 -1.30
N ALA A 142 11.05 9.13 -1.98
CA ALA A 142 9.72 8.50 -1.99
C ALA A 142 9.56 7.64 -0.74
N LYS A 143 8.56 7.97 0.07
CA LYS A 143 8.18 7.19 1.25
C LYS A 143 6.84 6.51 1.00
N HIS A 144 6.77 5.25 1.39
CA HIS A 144 5.59 4.43 1.25
C HIS A 144 5.49 3.51 2.47
N THR A 145 4.36 3.49 3.09
CA THR A 145 4.09 2.67 4.27
C THR A 145 3.00 1.68 3.94
N THR A 146 3.27 0.40 4.13
CA THR A 146 2.33 -0.69 3.88
C THR A 146 2.11 -1.49 5.15
N VAL A 147 0.87 -1.88 5.39
CA VAL A 147 0.50 -2.88 6.39
C VAL A 147 -0.12 -4.08 5.71
N VAL A 148 0.23 -5.27 6.16
CA VAL A 148 -0.36 -6.52 5.67
C VAL A 148 -1.42 -6.99 6.65
N LEU A 149 -2.63 -7.22 6.14
CA LEU A 149 -3.78 -7.62 6.93
C LEU A 149 -4.25 -9.03 6.56
N SER A 150 -4.66 -9.78 7.57
CA SER A 150 -5.43 -11.01 7.43
C SER A 150 -6.86 -10.83 7.96
N ASN A 151 -7.70 -11.83 7.77
CA ASN A 151 -9.09 -11.84 8.25
C ASN A 151 -9.86 -10.55 7.90
N VAL A 152 -9.62 -10.02 6.71
CA VAL A 152 -10.25 -8.78 6.27
C VAL A 152 -11.75 -8.98 6.10
N GLN A 153 -12.54 -8.14 6.78
CA GLN A 153 -13.99 -8.08 6.67
C GLN A 153 -14.38 -6.75 6.03
N GLY A 154 -15.11 -6.80 4.95
CA GLY A 154 -15.46 -5.62 4.17
C GLY A 154 -14.33 -5.18 3.22
N SER A 155 -14.42 -3.96 2.74
CA SER A 155 -13.41 -3.35 1.86
C SER A 155 -13.06 -1.97 2.38
N PHE A 156 -11.78 -1.72 2.59
CA PHE A 156 -11.29 -0.38 2.94
C PHE A 156 -11.51 0.59 1.78
N SER A 157 -11.88 1.82 2.12
CA SER A 157 -12.11 2.88 1.13
C SER A 157 -10.84 3.73 0.96
N ALA A 158 -10.51 4.06 -0.29
CA ALA A 158 -9.36 4.91 -0.56
C ALA A 158 -9.51 6.28 0.14
N GLY A 159 -8.46 6.71 0.82
CA GLY A 159 -8.41 8.00 1.53
C GLY A 159 -9.14 8.03 2.88
N GLU A 160 -9.66 6.92 3.37
CA GLU A 160 -10.23 6.89 4.72
C GLU A 160 -9.15 6.84 5.81
N THR A 161 -9.53 7.29 6.99
CA THR A 161 -8.70 7.11 8.19
C THR A 161 -8.81 5.67 8.67
N VAL A 162 -7.69 5.06 9.00
CA VAL A 162 -7.60 3.73 9.60
C VAL A 162 -7.10 3.88 11.04
N THR A 163 -7.77 3.23 11.98
CA THR A 163 -7.38 3.25 13.40
C THR A 163 -7.12 1.85 13.90
N GLY A 164 -6.11 1.70 14.73
CA GLY A 164 -5.81 0.47 15.45
C GLY A 164 -6.49 0.42 16.80
N ASP A 165 -6.79 -0.78 17.28
CA ASP A 165 -7.42 -0.99 18.59
C ASP A 165 -6.43 -0.90 19.76
N SER A 166 -5.14 -1.01 19.51
CA SER A 166 -4.07 -1.04 20.52
C SER A 166 -3.05 0.09 20.36
N SER A 167 -2.81 0.55 19.15
CA SER A 167 -1.97 1.72 18.89
C SER A 167 -2.84 2.98 18.89
N ASN A 168 -2.40 4.03 19.57
CA ASN A 168 -3.00 5.37 19.44
C ASN A 168 -2.58 6.06 18.12
N ALA A 169 -2.46 5.30 17.05
CA ALA A 169 -2.00 5.76 15.74
C ALA A 169 -3.19 6.19 14.87
#